data_75d0b67c93edae4787b7809b8247dc2e
#
_entry.id   75d0b67c93edae4787b7809b8247dc2e
#
_cell.length_a   1.000
_cell.length_b   1.000
_cell.length_c   1.000
_cell.angle_alpha   90.00
_cell.angle_beta   90.00
_cell.angle_gamma   90.00
#
_symmetry.space_group_name_H-M   'P 1'
#
loop_
_entity.id
_entity.type
_entity.pdbx_description
1 polymer ?
#
loop_
_entity_poly.entity_id
_entity_poly.type
_entity_poly.pdbx_seq_one_letter_code
_entity_poly.pdbx_strand_id
1 'polypeptide(L)' 'MGLLKLVIVDDEPILLEGLVKTYDWNGMGYEVVGFAQSGEQALKIIREKKPHVVLTDIRMKQISGLM' A
#
# COMPACT_ATOMS: atom_id res chain seq x y z
N MET A 1 0.91 8.74 -20.64
CA MET A 1 1.58 8.73 -19.34
C MET A 1 1.04 7.62 -18.48
N GLY A 2 1.92 6.81 -17.93
CA GLY A 2 1.50 5.72 -17.07
C GLY A 2 1.13 6.20 -15.67
N LEU A 3 0.36 5.37 -15.00
CA LEU A 3 0.04 5.61 -13.59
C LEU A 3 1.23 5.25 -12.72
N LEU A 4 1.34 5.90 -11.57
CA LEU A 4 2.33 5.51 -10.58
C LEU A 4 1.82 4.27 -9.83
N LYS A 5 2.67 3.28 -9.69
CA LYS A 5 2.31 2.06 -8.97
C LYS A 5 2.29 2.34 -7.49
N LEU A 6 1.20 1.97 -6.85
CA LEU A 6 0.96 2.24 -5.43
C LEU A 6 0.70 0.94 -4.68
N VAL A 7 1.33 0.80 -3.52
CA VAL A 7 1.02 -0.26 -2.57
C VAL A 7 0.44 0.40 -1.32
N ILE A 8 -0.67 -0.14 -0.82
CA ILE A 8 -1.33 0.35 0.38
C ILE A 8 -1.12 -0.65 1.51
N VAL A 9 -0.69 -0.17 2.66
CA VAL A 9 -0.39 -1.02 3.82
C VAL A 9 -1.18 -0.53 5.02
N ASP A 10 -1.96 -1.42 5.63
CA ASP A 10 -2.72 -1.12 6.84
C ASP A 10 -2.98 -2.44 7.54
N ASP A 11 -2.78 -2.48 8.87
CA ASP A 11 -2.98 -3.71 9.62
C ASP A 11 -4.45 -4.01 9.94
N GLU A 12 -5.35 -3.10 9.63
CA GLU A 12 -6.79 -3.31 9.82
C GLU A 12 -7.44 -3.64 8.49
N PRO A 13 -7.93 -4.89 8.31
CA PRO A 13 -8.47 -5.31 7.01
C PRO A 13 -9.65 -4.48 6.52
N ILE A 14 -10.52 -4.06 7.43
CA ILE A 14 -11.70 -3.29 7.06
C ILE A 14 -11.29 -1.91 6.53
N LEU A 15 -10.35 -1.26 7.21
CA LEU A 15 -9.85 0.04 6.77
C LEU A 15 -9.11 -0.07 5.45
N LEU A 16 -8.31 -1.12 5.31
CA LEU A 16 -7.58 -1.37 4.08
C LEU A 16 -8.52 -1.53 2.90
N GLU A 17 -9.56 -2.34 3.06
CA GLU A 17 -10.55 -2.53 2.02
C GLU A 17 -11.26 -1.23 1.69
N GLY A 18 -11.59 -0.45 2.70
CA GLY A 18 -12.22 0.86 2.50
C GLY A 18 -11.33 1.81 1.72
N LEU A 19 -10.04 1.86 2.05
CA LEU A 19 -9.11 2.71 1.33
C LEU A 19 -9.01 2.33 -0.14
N VAL A 20 -8.91 1.03 -0.42
CA VAL A 20 -8.78 0.56 -1.79
C VAL A 20 -10.02 0.89 -2.61
N LYS A 21 -11.21 0.76 -2.01
CA LYS A 21 -12.47 0.92 -2.74
C LYS A 21 -13.00 2.33 -2.78
N THR A 22 -12.71 3.14 -1.76
CA THR A 22 -13.34 4.45 -1.60
C THR A 22 -12.78 5.50 -2.55
N TYR A 23 -11.49 5.46 -2.79
CA TYR A 23 -10.83 6.50 -3.57
C TYR A 23 -10.64 6.08 -5.02
N ASP A 24 -10.78 7.05 -5.91
CA ASP A 24 -10.51 6.85 -7.33
C ASP A 24 -9.01 7.01 -7.57
N TRP A 25 -8.26 5.96 -7.22
CA TRP A 25 -6.80 5.99 -7.33
C TRP A 25 -6.33 6.28 -8.76
N ASN A 26 -6.98 5.67 -9.75
CA ASN A 26 -6.63 5.90 -11.13
C ASN A 26 -6.85 7.35 -11.54
N GLY A 27 -7.94 7.95 -11.08
CA GLY A 27 -8.21 9.37 -11.35
C GLY A 27 -7.19 10.28 -10.70
N MET A 28 -6.56 9.84 -9.61
CA MET A 28 -5.52 10.60 -8.93
C MET A 28 -4.11 10.32 -9.48
N GLY A 29 -3.99 9.46 -10.47
CA GLY A 29 -2.70 9.16 -11.07
C GLY A 29 -2.00 7.93 -10.51
N TYR A 30 -2.72 7.07 -9.79
CA TYR A 30 -2.14 5.88 -9.16
C TYR A 30 -2.79 4.60 -9.64
N GLU A 31 -1.98 3.57 -9.73
CA GLU A 31 -2.45 2.20 -9.96
C GLU A 31 -2.14 1.38 -8.72
N VAL A 32 -3.15 0.88 -8.02
CA VAL A 32 -2.94 0.04 -6.85
C VAL A 32 -2.52 -1.34 -7.33
N VAL A 33 -1.25 -1.66 -7.15
CA VAL A 33 -0.69 -2.94 -7.61
C VAL A 33 -0.65 -3.98 -6.50
N GLY A 34 -0.91 -3.57 -5.26
CA GLY A 34 -0.95 -4.51 -4.16
C GLY A 34 -1.35 -3.82 -2.88
N PHE A 35 -1.75 -4.63 -1.90
CA PHE A 35 -2.04 -4.14 -0.57
C PHE A 35 -1.59 -5.19 0.45
N ALA A 36 -1.23 -4.73 1.64
CA ALA A 36 -0.66 -5.57 2.67
C ALA A 36 -1.23 -5.20 4.03
N GLN A 37 -1.25 -6.18 4.93
CA GLN A 37 -1.73 -6.00 6.28
C GLN A 37 -0.61 -6.00 7.31
N SER A 38 0.62 -6.16 6.88
CA SER A 38 1.77 -6.16 7.76
C SER A 38 3.00 -5.68 7.02
N GLY A 39 4.04 -5.32 7.77
CA GLY A 39 5.30 -4.93 7.18
C GLY A 39 5.96 -6.05 6.38
N GLU A 40 5.83 -7.29 6.84
CA GLU A 40 6.39 -8.43 6.13
C GLU A 40 5.73 -8.62 4.78
N GLN A 41 4.40 -8.56 4.73
CA GLN A 41 3.68 -8.64 3.47
C GLN A 41 4.06 -7.48 2.55
N ALA A 42 4.16 -6.29 3.13
CA ALA A 42 4.51 -5.11 2.35
C ALA A 42 5.87 -5.26 1.69
N LEU A 43 6.88 -5.73 2.44
CA LEU A 43 8.22 -5.92 1.88
C LEU A 43 8.20 -6.90 0.73
N LYS A 44 7.46 -7.99 0.87
CA LYS A 44 7.34 -9.00 -0.17
C LYS A 44 6.73 -8.41 -1.45
N ILE A 45 5.65 -7.67 -1.28
CA ILE A 45 4.96 -7.05 -2.41
C ILE A 45 5.84 -5.99 -3.06
N ILE A 46 6.54 -5.20 -2.26
CA ILE A 46 7.44 -4.17 -2.77
C ILE A 46 8.53 -4.79 -3.64
N ARG A 47 9.09 -5.91 -3.20
CA ARG A 47 10.12 -6.59 -3.98
C ARG A 47 9.58 -7.13 -5.29
N GLU A 48 8.36 -7.64 -5.28
CA GLU A 48 7.75 -8.25 -6.45
C GLU A 48 7.23 -7.20 -7.45
N LYS A 49 6.57 -6.18 -6.94
CA LYS A 49 5.87 -5.21 -7.78
C LYS A 49 6.65 -3.95 -8.06
N LYS A 50 7.66 -3.66 -7.25
CA LYS A 50 8.50 -2.47 -7.38
C LYS A 50 7.69 -1.19 -7.54
N PRO A 51 6.84 -0.86 -6.54
CA PRO A 51 5.98 0.31 -6.64
C PRO A 51 6.78 1.61 -6.56
N HIS A 52 6.18 2.67 -7.06
CA HIS A 52 6.75 4.01 -6.95
C HIS A 52 6.42 4.64 -5.60
N VAL A 53 5.26 4.28 -5.03
CA VAL A 53 4.75 4.89 -3.80
C VAL A 53 4.20 3.81 -2.89
N VAL A 54 4.47 3.94 -1.59
CA VAL A 54 3.89 3.07 -0.58
C VAL A 54 3.14 3.96 0.42
N LEU A 55 1.84 3.74 0.53
CA LEU A 55 1.00 4.44 1.50
C LEU A 55 0.82 3.52 2.70
N THR A 56 1.30 3.94 3.86
CA THR A 56 1.27 3.10 5.04
C THR A 56 0.76 3.87 6.26
N ASP A 57 0.08 3.15 7.16
CA ASP A 57 -0.34 3.69 8.44
C ASP A 57 0.86 3.69 9.39
N ILE A 58 1.24 4.86 9.86
CA ILE A 58 2.40 5.02 10.73
C ILE A 58 2.22 4.34 12.09
N ARG A 59 1.00 3.95 12.42
CA ARG A 59 0.71 3.25 13.67
C ARG A 59 1.01 1.75 13.61
N MET A 60 1.39 1.23 12.44
CA MET A 60 1.68 -0.19 12.30
C MET A 60 3.01 -0.53 12.95
N LYS A 61 2.97 -1.37 13.95
CA LYS A 61 4.16 -1.75 14.71
C LYS A 61 5.12 -2.61 13.90
N GLN A 62 4.60 -3.38 12.98
CA GLN A 62 5.40 -4.29 12.16
C GLN A 62 6.35 -3.57 11.22
N ILE A 63 6.18 -2.27 11.04
CA ILE A 63 7.01 -1.49 10.14
C ILE A 63 8.14 -0.78 10.87
N SER A 64 8.12 -0.79 12.20
CA SER A 64 9.09 -0.04 12.99
C SER A 64 10.54 -0.43 12.66
N GLY A 65 10.78 -1.66 12.28
CA GLY A 65 12.11 -2.12 11.94
C GLY A 65 12.67 -1.52 10.66
N LEU A 66 11.86 -0.81 9.91
CA LEU A 66 12.28 -0.18 8.65
C LEU A 66 12.90 1.20 8.86
N MET A 67 12.81 1.71 10.05
CA MET A 67 13.31 3.05 10.36
C MET A 67 14.74 3.05 10.82
#